data_77a7ee0ef178a7da964ea4065227176a
#
_entry.id   77a7ee0ef178a7da964ea4065227176a
#
_cell.length_a   1.000
_cell.length_b   1.000
_cell.length_c   1.000
_cell.angle_alpha   90.00
_cell.angle_beta   90.00
_cell.angle_gamma   90.00
#
_symmetry.space_group_name_H-M   'P 1'
#
loop_
_entity.id
_entity.type
_entity.pdbx_description
1 polymer ?
#
loop_
_entity_poly.entity_id
_entity_poly.type
_entity_poly.pdbx_seq_one_letter_code
_entity_poly.pdbx_strand_id
1 'polypeptide(L)'
;MNDKKVPARTKRGALKIYLGAAPGSGKTCAMLNEAHGLVLAGRDVVIGIVEDHGREFTRALCDGLETIPRRYAAGLSTGELDTAAIISRQPETVLVDEFAHSNPRGEEHAKRWEDVEEILAAGIDVISTLNIQHLESLNDVIKQITGISPQETCLLYTSPSPRDRTRSRMPSSA
;
A
#
# COMPACT_ATOMS: atom_id res chain seq x y z
N MET A 1 13.44 9.48 -33.13
CA MET A 1 12.53 9.59 -31.99
C MET A 1 11.60 8.39 -32.00
N ASN A 2 11.91 7.39 -31.22
CA ASN A 2 11.10 6.18 -31.13
C ASN A 2 10.15 6.37 -29.92
N ASP A 3 8.95 6.88 -30.18
CA ASP A 3 7.84 6.76 -29.26
C ASP A 3 7.49 5.27 -29.11
N LYS A 4 8.09 4.61 -28.14
CA LYS A 4 7.58 3.34 -27.65
C LYS A 4 6.24 3.63 -26.96
N LYS A 5 5.17 3.60 -27.74
CA LYS A 5 3.80 3.55 -27.25
C LYS A 5 3.69 2.31 -26.38
N VAL A 6 3.78 2.50 -25.05
CA VAL A 6 3.54 1.44 -24.08
C VAL A 6 2.12 0.91 -24.35
N PRO A 7 1.93 -0.38 -24.63
CA PRO A 7 0.59 -0.91 -24.87
C PRO A 7 -0.27 -0.66 -23.63
N ALA A 8 -1.41 -0.02 -23.83
CA ALA A 8 -2.39 0.16 -22.73
C ALA A 8 -2.72 -1.21 -22.16
N ARG A 9 -2.46 -1.43 -20.88
CA ARG A 9 -2.88 -2.62 -20.16
C ARG A 9 -4.41 -2.69 -20.21
N THR A 10 -4.95 -3.68 -20.90
CA THR A 10 -6.39 -3.85 -21.10
C THR A 10 -7.10 -4.44 -19.89
N LYS A 11 -6.36 -4.85 -18.86
CA LYS A 11 -6.86 -5.46 -17.63
C LYS A 11 -6.64 -4.53 -16.45
N ARG A 12 -7.69 -4.35 -15.64
CA ARG A 12 -7.61 -3.63 -14.35
C ARG A 12 -6.56 -4.29 -13.44
N GLY A 13 -5.80 -3.48 -12.71
CA GLY A 13 -4.84 -3.94 -11.71
C GLY A 13 -5.52 -4.64 -10.53
N ALA A 14 -4.74 -5.45 -9.82
CA ALA A 14 -5.18 -6.14 -8.61
C ALA A 14 -4.83 -5.32 -7.35
N LEU A 15 -5.73 -5.33 -6.36
CA LEU A 15 -5.50 -4.71 -5.06
C LEU A 15 -5.18 -5.78 -4.02
N LYS A 16 -4.06 -5.60 -3.31
CA LYS A 16 -3.70 -6.36 -2.11
C LYS A 16 -3.63 -5.43 -0.92
N ILE A 17 -4.27 -5.79 0.19
CA ILE A 17 -4.28 -4.99 1.41
C ILE A 17 -3.70 -5.80 2.57
N TYR A 18 -2.69 -5.25 3.25
CA TYR A 18 -2.21 -5.72 4.55
C TYR A 18 -3.08 -5.16 5.65
N LEU A 19 -3.83 -6.02 6.32
CA LEU A 19 -4.67 -5.66 7.47
C LEU A 19 -3.89 -5.81 8.78
N GLY A 20 -4.07 -4.87 9.69
CA GLY A 20 -3.49 -4.93 11.02
C GLY A 20 -4.40 -4.34 12.08
N ALA A 21 -4.29 -4.86 13.31
CA ALA A 21 -5.16 -4.46 14.42
C ALA A 21 -4.98 -2.99 14.84
N ALA A 22 -3.76 -2.45 14.68
CA ALA A 22 -3.44 -1.10 15.16
C ALA A 22 -2.28 -0.48 14.36
N PRO A 23 -2.08 0.83 14.46
CA PRO A 23 -0.84 1.48 14.01
C PRO A 23 0.37 0.80 14.66
N GLY A 24 1.45 0.58 13.88
CA GLY A 24 2.65 -0.09 14.39
C GLY A 24 2.60 -1.62 14.44
N SER A 25 1.57 -2.25 13.89
CA SER A 25 1.47 -3.73 13.80
C SER A 25 2.39 -4.36 12.75
N GLY A 26 3.23 -3.58 12.07
CA GLY A 26 4.20 -4.08 11.09
C GLY A 26 3.68 -4.22 9.66
N LYS A 27 2.49 -3.70 9.34
CA LYS A 27 1.90 -3.76 7.99
C LYS A 27 2.79 -3.15 6.91
N THR A 28 3.27 -1.93 7.17
CA THR A 28 4.15 -1.19 6.25
C THR A 28 5.45 -1.95 6.02
N CYS A 29 6.03 -2.53 7.07
CA CYS A 29 7.23 -3.35 6.93
C CYS A 29 6.96 -4.64 6.13
N ALA A 30 5.82 -5.29 6.34
CA ALA A 30 5.43 -6.47 5.57
C ALA A 30 5.23 -6.14 4.09
N MET A 31 4.58 -5.02 3.78
CA MET A 31 4.41 -4.51 2.42
C MET A 31 5.76 -4.23 1.75
N LEU A 32 6.68 -3.55 2.44
CA LEU A 32 8.01 -3.25 1.92
C LEU A 32 8.87 -4.50 1.71
N ASN A 33 8.81 -5.47 2.61
CA ASN A 33 9.50 -6.74 2.45
C ASN A 33 8.98 -7.53 1.25
N GLU A 34 7.68 -7.53 1.00
CA GLU A 34 7.12 -8.13 -0.21
C GLU A 34 7.62 -7.41 -1.47
N ALA A 35 7.67 -6.08 -1.45
CA ALA A 35 8.18 -5.29 -2.57
C ALA A 35 9.62 -5.68 -2.93
N HIS A 36 10.50 -5.84 -1.94
CA HIS A 36 11.86 -6.33 -2.18
C HIS A 36 11.87 -7.72 -2.80
N GLY A 37 11.01 -8.62 -2.33
CA GLY A 37 10.85 -9.95 -2.94
C GLY A 37 10.41 -9.89 -4.40
N LEU A 38 9.48 -9.01 -4.73
CA LEU A 38 9.02 -8.79 -6.10
C LEU A 38 10.12 -8.22 -7.00
N VAL A 39 10.88 -7.24 -6.51
CA VAL A 39 12.03 -6.67 -7.24
C VAL A 39 13.10 -7.73 -7.49
N LEU A 40 13.42 -8.56 -6.50
CA LEU A 40 14.35 -9.69 -6.66
C LEU A 40 13.86 -10.72 -7.69
N ALA A 41 12.54 -10.85 -7.84
CA ALA A 41 11.92 -11.68 -8.87
C ALA A 41 11.84 -11.00 -10.26
N GLY A 42 12.44 -9.82 -10.41
CA GLY A 42 12.49 -9.07 -11.68
C GLY A 42 11.21 -8.28 -11.99
N ARG A 43 10.35 -8.04 -11.00
CA ARG A 43 9.12 -7.24 -11.17
C ARG A 43 9.42 -5.76 -11.04
N ASP A 44 8.70 -4.95 -11.80
CA ASP A 44 8.80 -3.48 -11.78
C ASP A 44 7.89 -2.92 -10.68
N VAL A 45 8.50 -2.59 -9.52
CA VAL A 45 7.81 -2.13 -8.31
C VAL A 45 8.31 -0.76 -7.91
N VAL A 46 7.38 0.14 -7.60
CA VAL A 46 7.70 1.50 -7.11
C VAL A 46 6.97 1.80 -5.81
N ILE A 47 7.54 2.68 -5.01
CA ILE A 47 6.86 3.31 -3.88
C ILE A 47 6.11 4.54 -4.40
N GLY A 48 4.79 4.54 -4.27
CA GLY A 48 3.97 5.74 -4.47
C GLY A 48 3.97 6.62 -3.24
N ILE A 49 3.61 6.05 -2.10
CA ILE A 49 3.68 6.71 -0.80
C ILE A 49 3.86 5.70 0.32
N VAL A 50 4.74 6.00 1.26
CA VAL A 50 4.96 5.24 2.51
C VAL A 50 5.08 6.23 3.66
N GLU A 51 4.36 5.97 4.74
CA GLU A 51 4.42 6.77 5.96
C GLU A 51 5.34 6.10 6.99
N ASP A 52 6.54 6.62 7.14
CA ASP A 52 7.53 6.05 8.07
C ASP A 52 7.27 6.43 9.54
N HIS A 53 6.48 7.47 9.77
CA HIS A 53 6.19 8.00 11.12
C HIS A 53 7.45 8.23 11.97
N GLY A 54 8.56 8.59 11.34
CA GLY A 54 9.86 8.81 12.00
C GLY A 54 10.59 7.52 12.40
N ARG A 55 10.15 6.35 11.92
CA ARG A 55 10.78 5.06 12.23
C ARG A 55 11.93 4.77 11.28
N GLU A 56 13.15 4.77 11.80
CA GLU A 56 14.37 4.49 11.01
C GLU A 56 14.31 3.14 10.29
N PHE A 57 13.76 2.11 10.95
CA PHE A 57 13.65 0.78 10.37
C PHE A 57 12.75 0.77 9.12
N THR A 58 11.60 1.45 9.17
CA THR A 58 10.71 1.58 8.01
C THR A 58 11.38 2.34 6.88
N ARG A 59 12.10 3.42 7.22
CA ARG A 59 12.85 4.22 6.24
C ARG A 59 13.93 3.41 5.57
N ALA A 60 14.70 2.63 6.33
CA ALA A 60 15.74 1.74 5.80
C ALA A 60 15.17 0.68 4.84
N LEU A 61 13.94 0.22 5.06
CA LEU A 61 13.26 -0.72 4.14
C LEU A 61 12.83 -0.07 2.82
N CYS A 62 12.78 1.26 2.73
CA CYS A 62 12.52 1.96 1.46
C CYS A 62 13.78 2.02 0.59
N ASP A 63 14.97 1.84 1.17
CA ASP A 63 16.22 1.90 0.43
C ASP A 63 16.28 0.79 -0.63
N GLY A 64 16.73 1.16 -1.83
CA GLY A 64 16.80 0.23 -2.97
C GLY A 64 15.49 0.05 -3.75
N LEU A 65 14.39 0.68 -3.32
CA LEU A 65 13.14 0.76 -4.07
C LEU A 65 13.01 2.12 -4.75
N GLU A 66 12.62 2.13 -6.02
CA GLU A 66 12.30 3.39 -6.71
C GLU A 66 11.10 4.05 -6.03
N THR A 67 11.21 5.34 -5.74
CA THR A 67 10.14 6.14 -5.12
C THR A 67 9.68 7.22 -6.07
N ILE A 68 8.38 7.29 -6.32
CA ILE A 68 7.78 8.40 -7.05
C ILE A 68 7.75 9.62 -6.13
N PRO A 69 8.27 10.79 -6.56
CA PRO A 69 8.21 11.99 -5.74
C PRO A 69 6.79 12.34 -5.33
N ARG A 70 6.61 12.74 -4.07
CA ARG A 70 5.31 13.19 -3.57
C ARG A 70 4.95 14.52 -4.23
N ARG A 71 3.67 14.74 -4.42
CA ARG A 71 3.12 16.02 -4.86
C ARG A 71 2.89 16.92 -3.66
N TYR A 72 3.37 18.14 -3.71
CA TYR A 72 3.21 19.14 -2.66
C TYR A 72 2.24 20.22 -3.15
N ALA A 73 1.07 20.32 -2.53
CA ALA A 73 0.16 21.42 -2.77
C ALA A 73 0.68 22.70 -2.10
N ALA A 74 0.39 23.86 -2.68
CA ALA A 74 0.83 25.14 -2.15
C ALA A 74 0.33 25.36 -0.71
N GLY A 75 1.27 25.59 0.22
CA GLY A 75 0.97 25.84 1.64
C GLY A 75 0.89 24.56 2.50
N LEU A 76 1.10 23.36 1.94
CA LEU A 76 1.17 22.12 2.71
C LEU A 76 2.62 21.68 2.90
N SER A 77 2.96 21.28 4.13
CA SER A 77 4.29 20.75 4.48
C SER A 77 4.41 19.24 4.21
N THR A 78 3.29 18.55 4.09
CA THR A 78 3.22 17.12 3.81
C THR A 78 2.91 16.89 2.34
N GLY A 79 3.71 16.06 1.68
CA GLY A 79 3.46 15.69 0.30
C GLY A 79 2.46 14.53 0.23
N GLU A 80 1.61 14.56 -0.78
CA GLU A 80 0.60 13.55 -1.08
C GLU A 80 1.01 12.66 -2.26
N LEU A 81 0.24 11.60 -2.47
CA LEU A 81 0.41 10.67 -3.58
C LEU A 81 0.29 11.40 -4.93
N ASP A 82 1.25 11.20 -5.81
CA ASP A 82 1.18 11.70 -7.20
C ASP A 82 0.66 10.61 -8.13
N THR A 83 -0.66 10.50 -8.20
CA THR A 83 -1.38 9.52 -9.03
C THR A 83 -1.03 9.67 -10.50
N ALA A 84 -0.95 10.90 -11.00
CA ALA A 84 -0.62 11.18 -12.40
C ALA A 84 0.81 10.72 -12.75
N ALA A 85 1.78 10.98 -11.87
CA ALA A 85 3.16 10.53 -12.06
C ALA A 85 3.27 9.00 -12.05
N ILE A 86 2.55 8.31 -11.16
CA ILE A 86 2.51 6.84 -11.10
C ILE A 86 1.93 6.27 -12.40
N ILE A 87 0.81 6.79 -12.86
CA ILE A 87 0.17 6.35 -14.11
C ILE A 87 1.07 6.62 -15.31
N SER A 88 1.75 7.76 -15.34
CA SER A 88 2.72 8.09 -16.40
C SER A 88 3.93 7.16 -16.40
N ARG A 89 4.42 6.75 -15.22
CA ARG A 89 5.56 5.82 -15.05
C ARG A 89 5.22 4.39 -15.46
N GLN A 90 3.93 3.98 -15.32
CA GLN A 90 3.43 2.65 -15.68
C GLN A 90 4.20 1.48 -15.02
N PRO A 91 4.41 1.47 -13.71
CA PRO A 91 5.01 0.32 -13.02
C PRO A 91 4.09 -0.90 -13.11
N GLU A 92 4.61 -2.09 -12.83
CA GLU A 92 3.76 -3.28 -12.67
C GLU A 92 2.99 -3.22 -11.34
N THR A 93 3.65 -2.77 -10.28
CA THR A 93 3.09 -2.69 -8.91
C THR A 93 3.52 -1.39 -8.24
N VAL A 94 2.61 -0.77 -7.53
CA VAL A 94 2.88 0.41 -6.68
C VAL A 94 2.48 0.17 -5.24
N LEU A 95 3.31 0.66 -4.31
CA LEU A 95 3.02 0.63 -2.88
C LEU A 95 2.33 1.93 -2.47
N VAL A 96 1.16 1.82 -1.86
CA VAL A 96 0.36 2.94 -1.38
C VAL A 96 -0.04 2.69 0.07
N ASP A 97 0.70 3.26 1.01
CA ASP A 97 0.43 3.10 2.44
C ASP A 97 -0.84 3.84 2.88
N GLU A 98 -1.47 3.39 3.95
CA GLU A 98 -2.65 4.02 4.56
C GLU A 98 -3.84 4.21 3.61
N PHE A 99 -4.44 3.12 3.16
CA PHE A 99 -5.60 3.11 2.25
C PHE A 99 -6.78 3.98 2.69
N ALA A 100 -6.99 4.14 4.01
CA ALA A 100 -8.08 4.93 4.59
C ALA A 100 -7.75 6.43 4.75
N HIS A 101 -6.56 6.87 4.35
CA HIS A 101 -6.13 8.26 4.48
C HIS A 101 -7.11 9.24 3.82
N SER A 102 -7.35 10.38 4.49
CA SER A 102 -8.11 11.48 3.93
C SER A 102 -7.15 12.49 3.33
N ASN A 103 -7.27 12.73 2.05
CA ASN A 103 -6.44 13.72 1.36
C ASN A 103 -6.78 15.14 1.82
N PRO A 104 -5.83 16.08 1.81
CA PRO A 104 -6.09 17.47 2.13
C PRO A 104 -7.12 18.11 1.20
N ARG A 105 -7.73 19.19 1.66
CA ARG A 105 -8.65 19.98 0.83
C ARG A 105 -7.92 20.57 -0.36
N GLY A 106 -8.51 20.45 -1.55
CA GLY A 106 -7.94 20.95 -2.81
C GLY A 106 -7.24 19.88 -3.62
N GLU A 107 -7.11 18.68 -3.11
CA GLU A 107 -6.72 17.51 -3.89
C GLU A 107 -7.88 17.07 -4.81
N GLU A 108 -7.57 16.40 -5.92
CA GLU A 108 -8.55 15.90 -6.88
C GLU A 108 -9.51 14.89 -6.25
N HIS A 109 -8.98 14.01 -5.41
CA HIS A 109 -9.73 13.04 -4.64
C HIS A 109 -9.73 13.38 -3.15
N ALA A 110 -10.87 13.19 -2.48
CA ALA A 110 -10.98 13.41 -1.04
C ALA A 110 -10.36 12.29 -0.20
N LYS A 111 -10.21 11.10 -0.78
CA LYS A 111 -9.72 9.90 -0.11
C LYS A 111 -8.66 9.19 -0.95
N ARG A 112 -7.64 8.66 -0.28
CA ARG A 112 -6.56 7.91 -0.93
C ARG A 112 -7.06 6.66 -1.67
N TRP A 113 -8.10 6.01 -1.21
CA TRP A 113 -8.68 4.88 -1.93
C TRP A 113 -9.25 5.25 -3.30
N GLU A 114 -9.67 6.49 -3.51
CA GLU A 114 -10.11 6.99 -4.82
C GLU A 114 -8.91 7.12 -5.79
N ASP A 115 -7.76 7.59 -5.29
CA ASP A 115 -6.50 7.58 -6.04
C ASP A 115 -6.08 6.15 -6.41
N VAL A 116 -6.20 5.22 -5.45
CA VAL A 116 -5.91 3.80 -5.69
C VAL A 116 -6.83 3.23 -6.77
N GLU A 117 -8.11 3.58 -6.77
CA GLU A 117 -9.05 3.12 -7.80
C GLU A 117 -8.65 3.57 -9.20
N GLU A 118 -8.19 4.82 -9.35
CA GLU A 118 -7.68 5.36 -10.61
C GLU A 118 -6.43 4.60 -11.08
N ILE A 119 -5.49 4.32 -10.17
CA ILE A 119 -4.28 3.56 -10.46
C ILE A 119 -4.62 2.14 -10.93
N LEU A 120 -5.56 1.47 -10.25
CA LEU A 120 -6.04 0.14 -10.64
C LEU A 120 -6.72 0.15 -12.01
N ALA A 121 -7.51 1.19 -12.31
CA ALA A 121 -8.14 1.36 -13.62
C ALA A 121 -7.11 1.53 -14.75
N ALA A 122 -5.95 2.12 -14.44
CA ALA A 122 -4.81 2.22 -15.38
C ALA A 122 -4.06 0.89 -15.58
N GLY A 123 -4.48 -0.20 -14.92
CA GLY A 123 -3.91 -1.54 -15.06
C GLY A 123 -2.66 -1.79 -14.19
N ILE A 124 -2.42 -0.97 -13.17
CA ILE A 124 -1.30 -1.08 -12.24
C ILE A 124 -1.78 -1.80 -10.98
N ASP A 125 -1.03 -2.82 -10.54
CA ASP A 125 -1.31 -3.50 -9.28
C ASP A 125 -0.96 -2.61 -8.09
N VAL A 126 -1.77 -2.65 -7.03
CA VAL A 126 -1.55 -1.86 -5.82
C VAL A 126 -1.41 -2.77 -4.61
N ILE A 127 -0.37 -2.54 -3.81
CA ILE A 127 -0.25 -3.11 -2.46
C ILE A 127 -0.41 -1.97 -1.46
N SER A 128 -1.34 -2.13 -0.53
CA SER A 128 -1.68 -1.09 0.45
C SER A 128 -1.76 -1.65 1.86
N THR A 129 -1.94 -0.76 2.84
CA THR A 129 -2.13 -1.13 4.25
C THR A 129 -3.42 -0.53 4.79
N LEU A 130 -4.04 -1.21 5.75
CA LEU A 130 -5.27 -0.75 6.38
C LEU A 130 -5.31 -1.20 7.85
N ASN A 131 -5.72 -0.30 8.73
CA ASN A 131 -6.06 -0.66 10.10
C ASN A 131 -7.47 -1.23 10.15
N ILE A 132 -7.66 -2.31 10.92
CA ILE A 132 -8.94 -3.03 11.01
C ILE A 132 -10.09 -2.14 11.50
N GLN A 133 -9.79 -1.11 12.31
CA GLN A 133 -10.77 -0.13 12.78
C GLN A 133 -11.45 0.66 11.65
N HIS A 134 -10.80 0.76 10.48
CA HIS A 134 -11.35 1.43 9.29
C HIS A 134 -12.07 0.46 8.35
N LEU A 135 -11.99 -0.84 8.61
CA LEU A 135 -12.49 -1.86 7.70
C LEU A 135 -14.01 -1.75 7.52
N GLU A 136 -14.76 -1.57 8.62
CA GLU A 136 -16.23 -1.47 8.54
C GLU A 136 -16.68 -0.30 7.67
N SER A 137 -16.03 0.86 7.81
CA SER A 137 -16.36 2.05 7.02
C SER A 137 -15.98 1.93 5.53
N LEU A 138 -15.10 0.98 5.19
CA LEU A 138 -14.61 0.77 3.83
C LEU A 138 -15.04 -0.56 3.22
N ASN A 139 -15.86 -1.35 3.91
CA ASN A 139 -16.34 -2.64 3.42
C ASN A 139 -16.95 -2.56 2.02
N ASP A 140 -17.84 -1.60 1.79
CA ASP A 140 -18.50 -1.43 0.51
C ASP A 140 -17.53 -1.00 -0.58
N VAL A 141 -16.57 -0.13 -0.25
CA VAL A 141 -15.53 0.33 -1.17
C VAL A 141 -14.62 -0.84 -1.57
N ILE A 142 -14.14 -1.60 -0.58
CA ILE A 142 -13.26 -2.74 -0.85
C ILE A 142 -13.99 -3.80 -1.68
N LYS A 143 -15.26 -4.09 -1.36
CA LYS A 143 -16.10 -5.01 -2.15
C LYS A 143 -16.30 -4.51 -3.58
N GLN A 144 -16.54 -3.22 -3.76
CA GLN A 144 -16.70 -2.60 -5.09
C GLN A 144 -15.41 -2.73 -5.91
N ILE A 145 -14.24 -2.48 -5.29
CA ILE A 145 -12.95 -2.49 -5.97
C ILE A 145 -12.47 -3.92 -6.27
N THR A 146 -12.62 -4.85 -5.32
CA THR A 146 -12.03 -6.19 -5.39
C THR A 146 -13.04 -7.28 -5.78
N GLY A 147 -14.34 -7.03 -5.66
CA GLY A 147 -15.39 -8.04 -5.77
C GLY A 147 -15.47 -9.01 -4.59
N ILE A 148 -14.61 -8.83 -3.56
CA ILE A 148 -14.49 -9.73 -2.40
C ILE A 148 -15.03 -9.04 -1.15
N SER A 149 -15.87 -9.75 -0.38
CA SER A 149 -16.31 -9.25 0.93
C SER A 149 -15.14 -9.35 1.94
N PRO A 150 -14.78 -8.27 2.65
CA PRO A 150 -13.66 -8.28 3.60
C PRO A 150 -13.78 -9.29 4.73
N GLN A 151 -15.00 -9.80 5.02
CA GLN A 151 -15.21 -10.84 6.01
C GLN A 151 -14.55 -12.17 5.62
N GLU A 152 -14.34 -12.41 4.33
CA GLU A 152 -13.67 -13.62 3.83
C GLU A 152 -12.13 -13.48 3.83
N THR A 153 -11.61 -12.25 3.81
CA THR A 153 -10.17 -11.95 3.77
C THR A 153 -9.55 -11.72 5.14
N CYS A 154 -10.34 -11.43 6.17
CA CYS A 154 -9.86 -11.10 7.53
C CYS A 154 -9.12 -12.26 8.23
N LEU A 155 -9.28 -13.51 7.76
CA LEU A 155 -8.67 -14.71 8.36
C LEU A 155 -7.24 -15.01 7.86
N LEU A 156 -6.72 -14.30 6.86
CA LEU A 156 -5.47 -14.69 6.19
C LEU A 156 -4.22 -13.94 6.67
N TYR A 157 -4.32 -12.84 7.42
CA TYR A 157 -3.16 -12.03 7.78
C TYR A 157 -3.18 -11.44 9.20
N THR A 158 -3.34 -12.27 10.21
CA THR A 158 -2.78 -11.99 11.54
C THR A 158 -1.40 -12.66 11.60
N SER A 159 -0.39 -12.06 10.98
CA SER A 159 1.00 -12.45 11.30
C SER A 159 1.25 -12.02 12.74
N PRO A 160 1.55 -12.94 13.66
CA PRO A 160 1.89 -12.57 15.02
C PRO A 160 3.12 -11.66 14.99
N SER A 161 3.06 -10.54 15.72
CA SER A 161 4.21 -9.67 15.90
C SER A 161 5.39 -10.48 16.41
N PRO A 162 6.65 -10.19 15.99
CA PRO A 162 7.82 -10.82 16.56
C PRO A 162 7.89 -10.77 18.09
N ARG A 163 7.19 -9.83 18.74
CA ARG A 163 7.06 -9.74 20.19
C ARG A 163 6.14 -10.79 20.81
N ASP A 164 5.22 -11.37 20.04
CA ASP A 164 4.31 -12.40 20.57
C ASP A 164 4.94 -13.80 20.58
N ARG A 165 6.04 -14.00 19.84
CA ARG A 165 6.80 -15.27 19.85
C ARG A 165 7.56 -15.54 21.14
N THR A 166 7.75 -14.53 21.99
CA THR A 166 8.49 -14.69 23.26
C THR A 166 7.62 -15.08 24.45
N ARG A 167 6.29 -15.08 24.30
CA ARG A 167 5.35 -15.40 25.39
C ARG A 167 4.87 -16.87 25.44
N SER A 168 5.18 -17.69 24.45
CA SER A 168 4.68 -19.08 24.40
C SER A 168 5.71 -20.15 24.79
N ARG A 169 6.73 -19.80 25.59
CA ARG A 169 7.61 -20.77 26.22
C ARG A 169 7.58 -20.58 27.73
N MET A 170 6.51 -21.05 28.37
CA MET A 170 6.60 -21.50 29.73
C MET A 170 6.75 -23.02 29.71
N PRO A 171 7.85 -23.60 30.22
CA PRO A 171 7.92 -25.01 30.44
C PRO A 171 6.92 -25.34 31.55
N SER A 172 5.99 -26.26 31.29
CA SER A 172 5.25 -26.93 32.34
C SER A 172 6.26 -27.76 33.13
N SER A 173 6.61 -27.29 34.29
CA SER A 173 7.26 -28.14 35.30
C SER A 173 6.19 -29.05 35.88
N ALA A 174 6.40 -30.36 35.71
CA ALA A 174 5.72 -31.37 36.47
C ALA A 174 6.02 -31.24 37.95
#